data_0bbf13c30b56fd3e5dc775f7d91eb6cd
#
_entry.id   0bbf13c30b56fd3e5dc775f7d91eb6cd
#
_cell.length_a   1.000
_cell.length_b   1.000
_cell.length_c   1.000
_cell.angle_alpha   90.00
_cell.angle_beta   90.00
_cell.angle_gamma   90.00
#
_symmetry.space_group_name_H-M   'P 1'
#
loop_
_entity.id
_entity.type
_entity.pdbx_description
1 polymer ?
#
loop_
_entity_poly.entity_id
_entity_poly.type
_entity_poly.pdbx_seq_one_letter_code
_entity_poly.pdbx_strand_id
1 'polypeptide(L)'
;MSVMSLHFADHISLKGREDRYAVVRVDTVAILKSWRQSLFAFEWLTPEGDLRTIDDLPLHERDKRLKVEKHLKAGDPLQRPVLGIGILDNVEIGAGRDVFLTLAAHGIKDVEVHIPLSSQKDFNSFLSH
;
A
#
# COMPACT_ATOMS: atom_id res chain seq x y z
N MET A 1 -10.55 -18.42 15.17
CA MET A 1 -9.66 -17.56 14.42
C MET A 1 -10.45 -16.40 13.84
N SER A 2 -10.09 -15.19 14.21
CA SER A 2 -10.78 -14.03 13.67
C SER A 2 -10.26 -13.73 12.25
N VAL A 3 -11.18 -13.58 11.32
CA VAL A 3 -10.84 -13.14 9.97
C VAL A 3 -11.02 -11.63 9.93
N MET A 4 -9.96 -10.92 9.61
CA MET A 4 -10.03 -9.48 9.46
C MET A 4 -10.87 -9.16 8.23
N SER A 5 -11.98 -8.48 8.45
CA SER A 5 -12.85 -8.04 7.37
C SER A 5 -12.37 -6.66 6.91
N LEU A 6 -11.88 -6.59 5.67
CA LEU A 6 -11.37 -5.33 5.11
C LEU A 6 -12.40 -4.73 4.17
N HIS A 7 -12.66 -3.44 4.38
CA HIS A 7 -13.54 -2.65 3.52
C HIS A 7 -12.74 -1.52 2.92
N PHE A 8 -12.79 -1.40 1.60
CA PHE A 8 -12.04 -0.37 0.88
C PHE A 8 -12.99 0.60 0.19
N ALA A 9 -12.54 1.84 0.12
CA ALA A 9 -13.22 2.90 -0.62
C ALA A 9 -12.22 3.58 -1.52
N ASP A 10 -12.71 4.36 -2.49
CA ASP A 10 -11.83 5.12 -3.37
C ASP A 10 -11.00 6.11 -2.56
N HIS A 11 -9.74 6.27 -2.95
CA HIS A 11 -8.90 7.26 -2.29
C HIS A 11 -9.39 8.66 -2.64
N ILE A 12 -9.47 9.52 -1.64
CA ILE A 12 -10.02 10.87 -1.82
C ILE A 12 -9.22 11.69 -2.85
N SER A 13 -7.93 11.41 -2.99
CA SER A 13 -7.08 12.10 -3.96
C SER A 13 -7.51 11.88 -5.41
N LEU A 14 -8.33 10.85 -5.68
CA LEU A 14 -8.79 10.52 -7.02
C LEU A 14 -10.15 11.14 -7.35
N LYS A 15 -10.73 11.91 -6.45
CA LYS A 15 -12.05 12.50 -6.65
C LYS A 15 -12.09 13.28 -7.96
N GLY A 16 -13.05 12.93 -8.83
CA GLY A 16 -13.19 13.52 -10.15
C GLY A 16 -12.29 12.93 -11.22
N ARG A 17 -11.43 11.96 -10.88
CA ARG A 17 -10.51 11.31 -11.82
C ARG A 17 -10.54 9.79 -11.72
N GLU A 18 -11.56 9.24 -11.09
CA GLU A 18 -11.63 7.79 -10.83
C GLU A 18 -11.61 6.99 -12.13
N ASP A 19 -12.13 7.53 -13.21
CA ASP A 19 -12.17 6.87 -14.52
C ASP A 19 -10.80 6.69 -15.16
N ARG A 20 -9.77 7.36 -14.63
CA ARG A 20 -8.38 7.23 -15.12
C ARG A 20 -7.60 6.12 -14.43
N TYR A 21 -8.23 5.44 -13.47
CA TYR A 21 -7.59 4.43 -12.63
C TYR A 21 -8.38 3.14 -12.67
N ALA A 22 -7.67 2.04 -12.50
CA ALA A 22 -8.28 0.73 -12.34
C ALA A 22 -8.11 0.28 -10.89
N VAL A 23 -9.09 -0.47 -10.39
CA VAL A 23 -8.98 -1.12 -9.08
C VAL A 23 -8.50 -2.55 -9.34
N VAL A 24 -7.37 -2.90 -8.74
CA VAL A 24 -6.80 -4.24 -8.87
C VAL A 24 -6.38 -4.74 -7.51
N ARG A 25 -6.23 -6.07 -7.40
CA ARG A 25 -5.66 -6.70 -6.22
C ARG A 25 -4.21 -7.04 -6.51
N VAL A 26 -3.33 -6.63 -5.62
CA VAL A 26 -1.90 -6.86 -5.78
C VAL A 26 -1.37 -7.73 -4.64
N ASP A 27 -0.29 -8.46 -4.95
CA ASP A 27 0.43 -9.26 -3.98
C ASP A 27 1.37 -8.36 -3.20
N THR A 28 1.16 -8.25 -1.88
CA THR A 28 1.94 -7.34 -1.03
C THR A 28 3.43 -7.67 -1.06
N VAL A 29 3.78 -8.95 -1.08
CA VAL A 29 5.19 -9.36 -1.09
C VAL A 29 5.87 -8.90 -2.39
N ALA A 30 5.21 -9.11 -3.52
CA ALA A 30 5.75 -8.69 -4.82
C ALA A 30 5.88 -7.16 -4.89
N ILE A 31 4.89 -6.44 -4.39
CA ILE A 31 4.94 -4.98 -4.37
C ILE A 31 6.09 -4.48 -3.50
N LEU A 32 6.25 -5.01 -2.30
CA LEU A 32 7.32 -4.57 -1.39
C LEU A 32 8.70 -4.83 -1.98
N LYS A 33 8.87 -5.97 -2.66
CA LYS A 33 10.13 -6.30 -3.29
C LYS A 33 10.51 -5.28 -4.36
N SER A 34 9.54 -4.81 -5.13
CA SER A 34 9.76 -3.77 -6.12
C SER A 34 9.93 -2.40 -5.47
N TRP A 35 9.07 -2.06 -4.51
CA TRP A 35 9.10 -0.77 -3.82
C TRP A 35 10.40 -0.54 -3.04
N ARG A 36 11.06 -1.60 -2.64
CA ARG A 36 12.35 -1.51 -1.94
C ARG A 36 13.38 -0.63 -2.66
N GLN A 37 13.23 -0.50 -3.97
CA GLN A 37 14.12 0.35 -4.78
C GLN A 37 13.76 1.82 -4.73
N SER A 38 12.62 2.17 -4.13
CA SER A 38 12.20 3.54 -3.99
C SER A 38 13.08 4.30 -3.01
N LEU A 39 13.29 5.60 -3.29
CA LEU A 39 14.02 6.49 -2.38
C LEU A 39 13.32 6.66 -1.03
N PHE A 40 12.05 6.36 -0.96
CA PHE A 40 11.25 6.52 0.27
C PHE A 40 11.16 5.24 1.09
N ALA A 41 11.68 4.14 0.59
CA ALA A 41 11.50 2.85 1.25
C ALA A 41 12.22 2.77 2.60
N PHE A 42 13.32 3.49 2.78
CA PHE A 42 14.13 3.41 3.99
C PHE A 42 13.36 3.78 5.26
N GLU A 43 12.30 4.57 5.15
CA GLU A 43 11.52 4.97 6.32
C GLU A 43 10.71 3.80 6.89
N TRP A 44 10.31 2.86 6.04
CA TRP A 44 9.47 1.73 6.43
C TRP A 44 10.17 0.39 6.34
N LEU A 45 11.25 0.29 5.56
CA LEU A 45 11.99 -0.95 5.39
C LEU A 45 13.39 -0.83 5.96
N THR A 46 13.84 -1.91 6.60
CA THR A 46 15.23 -2.01 7.06
C THR A 46 16.15 -2.21 5.85
N PRO A 47 17.47 -2.06 6.01
CA PRO A 47 18.41 -2.37 4.92
C PRO A 47 18.26 -3.80 4.37
N GLU A 48 17.77 -4.74 5.18
CA GLU A 48 17.53 -6.13 4.77
C GLU A 48 16.21 -6.30 4.03
N GLY A 49 15.37 -5.25 3.98
CA GLY A 49 14.09 -5.30 3.27
C GLY A 49 12.91 -5.72 4.12
N ASP A 50 13.08 -5.81 5.44
CA ASP A 50 12.00 -6.15 6.34
C ASP A 50 11.24 -4.90 6.78
N LEU A 51 9.93 -5.05 7.02
CA LEU A 51 9.13 -3.95 7.54
C LEU A 51 9.61 -3.58 8.95
N ARG A 52 9.77 -2.28 9.18
CA ARG A 52 10.15 -1.78 10.51
C ARG A 52 9.00 -1.98 11.48
N THR A 53 9.34 -2.24 12.74
CA THR A 53 8.32 -2.27 13.80
C THR A 53 7.80 -0.85 14.04
N ILE A 54 6.67 -0.75 14.74
CA ILE A 54 6.07 0.56 15.04
C ILE A 54 7.07 1.46 15.76
N ASP A 55 7.79 0.92 16.74
CA ASP A 55 8.75 1.70 17.52
C ASP A 55 9.99 2.11 16.71
N ASP A 56 10.27 1.43 15.62
CA ASP A 56 11.42 1.71 14.75
C ASP A 56 11.08 2.69 13.63
N LEU A 57 9.82 3.07 13.48
CA LEU A 57 9.41 4.05 12.47
C LEU A 57 9.75 5.47 12.89
N PRO A 58 10.07 6.36 11.94
CA PRO A 58 10.16 7.79 12.23
C PRO A 58 8.85 8.29 12.84
N LEU A 59 8.91 9.28 13.73
CA LEU A 59 7.73 9.73 14.49
C LEU A 59 6.54 10.06 13.58
N HIS A 60 6.77 10.79 12.50
CA HIS A 60 5.68 11.20 11.60
C HIS A 60 5.03 10.00 10.90
N GLU A 61 5.80 8.95 10.62
CA GLU A 61 5.27 7.73 10.00
C GLU A 61 4.63 6.82 11.05
N ARG A 62 5.15 6.82 12.26
CA ARG A 62 4.56 6.08 13.37
C ARG A 62 3.13 6.53 13.66
N ASP A 63 2.90 7.86 13.68
CA ASP A 63 1.58 8.41 13.93
C ASP A 63 0.58 7.98 12.85
N LYS A 64 1.01 7.98 11.59
CA LYS A 64 0.19 7.51 10.48
C LYS A 64 -0.14 6.03 10.62
N ARG A 65 0.85 5.22 10.98
CA ARG A 65 0.67 3.79 11.20
C ARG A 65 -0.35 3.53 12.31
N LEU A 66 -0.22 4.24 13.43
CA LEU A 66 -1.13 4.07 14.57
C LEU A 66 -2.55 4.48 14.22
N LYS A 67 -2.73 5.49 13.37
CA LYS A 67 -4.04 5.91 12.91
C LYS A 67 -4.70 4.82 12.06
N VAL A 68 -3.94 4.19 11.16
CA VAL A 68 -4.47 3.07 10.37
C VAL A 68 -4.81 1.89 11.26
N GLU A 69 -3.98 1.59 12.26
CA GLU A 69 -4.26 0.51 13.22
C GLU A 69 -5.59 0.74 13.93
N LYS A 70 -5.86 1.98 14.31
CA LYS A 70 -7.11 2.34 14.96
C LYS A 70 -8.32 2.10 14.05
N HIS A 71 -8.21 2.49 12.77
CA HIS A 71 -9.28 2.27 11.80
C HIS A 71 -9.51 0.77 11.54
N LEU A 72 -8.44 0.00 11.47
CA LEU A 72 -8.54 -1.46 11.31
C LEU A 72 -9.29 -2.08 12.48
N LYS A 73 -8.96 -1.68 13.69
CA LYS A 73 -9.57 -2.19 14.89
C LYS A 73 -11.07 -1.86 14.97
N ALA A 74 -11.43 -0.67 14.46
CA ALA A 74 -12.82 -0.21 14.47
C ALA A 74 -13.63 -0.79 13.31
N GLY A 75 -13.00 -1.45 12.34
CA GLY A 75 -13.68 -1.95 11.15
C GLY A 75 -14.07 -0.86 10.16
N ASP A 76 -13.42 0.31 10.25
CA ASP A 76 -13.71 1.43 9.35
C ASP A 76 -13.22 1.15 7.94
N PRO A 77 -13.89 1.72 6.91
CA PRO A 77 -13.37 1.62 5.55
C PRO A 77 -12.00 2.28 5.43
N LEU A 78 -11.13 1.64 4.64
CA LEU A 78 -9.80 2.17 4.34
C LEU A 78 -9.81 2.71 2.92
N GLN A 79 -9.11 3.83 2.69
CA GLN A 79 -8.95 4.34 1.35
C GLN A 79 -7.93 3.48 0.61
N ARG A 80 -8.28 3.02 -0.60
CA ARG A 80 -7.36 2.22 -1.40
C ARG A 80 -6.08 2.99 -1.68
N PRO A 81 -4.92 2.39 -1.43
CA PRO A 81 -3.65 3.03 -1.81
C PRO A 81 -3.59 3.24 -3.32
N VAL A 82 -2.87 4.28 -3.74
CA VAL A 82 -2.67 4.59 -5.16
C VAL A 82 -1.22 4.25 -5.50
N LEU A 83 -1.03 3.29 -6.39
CA LEU A 83 0.29 2.83 -6.81
C LEU A 83 0.58 3.31 -8.22
N GLY A 84 1.85 3.39 -8.55
CA GLY A 84 2.30 3.73 -9.90
C GLY A 84 3.68 3.14 -10.17
N ILE A 85 4.21 3.41 -11.36
CA ILE A 85 5.55 2.98 -11.74
C ILE A 85 6.45 4.20 -11.75
N GLY A 86 7.57 4.11 -11.04
CA GLY A 86 8.53 5.21 -10.93
C GLY A 86 9.54 5.23 -12.06
N ILE A 87 10.44 6.20 -12.01
CA ILE A 87 11.44 6.43 -13.06
C ILE A 87 12.48 5.30 -13.17
N LEU A 88 12.60 4.47 -12.11
CA LEU A 88 13.50 3.32 -12.12
C LEU A 88 12.75 2.03 -12.47
N ASP A 89 11.56 2.15 -13.03
CA ASP A 89 10.67 1.04 -13.37
C ASP A 89 10.23 0.21 -12.16
N ASN A 90 10.44 0.74 -10.94
CA ASN A 90 9.97 0.10 -9.73
C ASN A 90 8.58 0.62 -9.36
N VAL A 91 7.86 -0.16 -8.56
CA VAL A 91 6.57 0.29 -8.02
C VAL A 91 6.82 1.43 -7.03
N GLU A 92 5.99 2.47 -7.15
CA GLU A 92 5.94 3.53 -6.14
C GLU A 92 4.57 3.49 -5.46
N ILE A 93 4.58 3.70 -4.16
CA ILE A 93 3.35 3.79 -3.38
C ILE A 93 3.12 5.28 -3.13
N GLY A 94 2.17 5.85 -3.84
CA GLY A 94 1.83 7.27 -3.71
C GLY A 94 0.93 7.50 -2.51
N ALA A 95 -0.30 7.94 -2.75
CA ALA A 95 -1.25 8.15 -1.66
C ALA A 95 -1.59 6.82 -0.98
N GLY A 96 -1.81 6.86 0.34
CA GLY A 96 -2.18 5.67 1.10
C GLY A 96 -1.02 4.73 1.42
N ARG A 97 0.21 5.21 1.40
CA ARG A 97 1.38 4.40 1.75
C ARG A 97 1.22 3.79 3.14
N ASP A 98 0.75 4.56 4.09
CA ASP A 98 0.52 4.13 5.47
C ASP A 98 -0.47 2.96 5.52
N VAL A 99 -1.54 3.02 4.74
CA VAL A 99 -2.53 1.92 4.67
C VAL A 99 -1.88 0.67 4.11
N PHE A 100 -1.21 0.78 2.96
CA PHE A 100 -0.60 -0.38 2.31
C PHE A 100 0.42 -1.07 3.22
N LEU A 101 1.32 -0.28 3.81
CA LEU A 101 2.41 -0.85 4.62
C LEU A 101 1.91 -1.39 5.95
N THR A 102 0.87 -0.79 6.52
CA THR A 102 0.25 -1.32 7.73
C THR A 102 -0.40 -2.69 7.45
N LEU A 103 -1.12 -2.82 6.34
CA LEU A 103 -1.73 -4.09 5.96
C LEU A 103 -0.65 -5.16 5.70
N ALA A 104 0.43 -4.78 5.04
CA ALA A 104 1.55 -5.69 4.81
C ALA A 104 2.17 -6.15 6.13
N ALA A 105 2.29 -5.25 7.11
CA ALA A 105 2.83 -5.58 8.43
C ALA A 105 1.94 -6.57 9.19
N HIS A 106 0.64 -6.58 8.89
CA HIS A 106 -0.30 -7.56 9.46
C HIS A 106 -0.30 -8.89 8.70
N GLY A 107 0.57 -9.04 7.71
CA GLY A 107 0.64 -10.27 6.93
C GLY A 107 -0.48 -10.43 5.91
N ILE A 108 -1.17 -9.35 5.58
CA ILE A 108 -2.21 -9.37 4.54
C ILE A 108 -1.51 -9.53 3.19
N LYS A 109 -1.87 -10.59 2.46
CA LYS A 109 -1.21 -10.92 1.19
C LYS A 109 -1.78 -10.19 0.00
N ASP A 110 -3.07 -9.86 0.03
CA ASP A 110 -3.79 -9.25 -1.08
C ASP A 110 -4.36 -7.91 -0.65
N VAL A 111 -4.06 -6.86 -1.39
CA VAL A 111 -4.58 -5.53 -1.09
C VAL A 111 -5.19 -4.93 -2.35
N GLU A 112 -6.39 -4.36 -2.23
CA GLU A 112 -7.00 -3.60 -3.32
C GLU A 112 -6.35 -2.24 -3.42
N VAL A 113 -5.95 -1.87 -4.63
CA VAL A 113 -5.28 -0.60 -4.88
C VAL A 113 -5.82 0.03 -6.17
N HIS A 114 -5.55 1.32 -6.33
CA HIS A 114 -5.76 2.01 -7.61
C HIS A 114 -4.44 2.04 -8.36
N ILE A 115 -4.50 1.76 -9.66
CA ILE A 115 -3.36 1.95 -10.56
C ILE A 115 -3.81 2.76 -11.77
N PRO A 116 -2.92 3.59 -12.36
CA PRO A 116 -3.28 4.29 -13.59
C PRO A 116 -3.60 3.28 -14.71
N LEU A 117 -4.62 3.59 -15.51
CA LEU A 117 -4.96 2.73 -16.65
C LEU A 117 -3.76 2.54 -17.58
N SER A 118 -2.93 3.57 -17.73
CA SER A 118 -1.72 3.51 -18.57
C SER A 118 -0.68 2.54 -18.04
N SER A 119 -0.77 2.12 -16.78
CA SER A 119 0.20 1.22 -16.16
C SER A 119 -0.32 -0.21 -15.98
N GLN A 120 -1.50 -0.53 -16.50
CA GLN A 120 -2.09 -1.85 -16.27
C GLN A 120 -1.19 -3.01 -16.68
N LYS A 121 -0.52 -2.90 -17.82
CA LYS A 121 0.40 -3.95 -18.29
C LYS A 121 1.58 -4.11 -17.36
N ASP A 122 2.10 -3.00 -16.85
CA ASP A 122 3.26 -3.03 -15.95
C ASP A 122 2.95 -3.71 -14.62
N PHE A 123 1.68 -3.73 -14.21
CA PHE A 123 1.28 -4.34 -12.96
C PHE A 123 0.90 -5.82 -13.08
N ASN A 124 0.87 -6.39 -14.27
CA ASN A 124 0.46 -7.79 -14.45
C ASN A 124 1.24 -8.76 -13.56
N SER A 125 2.54 -8.55 -13.41
CA SER A 125 3.38 -9.44 -12.59
C SER A 125 3.19 -9.23 -11.09
N PHE A 126 2.48 -8.18 -10.69
CA PHE A 126 2.24 -7.87 -9.27
C PHE A 126 0.83 -8.23 -8.82
N LEU A 127 -0.01 -8.69 -9.72
CA LEU A 127 -1.39 -9.01 -9.39
C LEU A 127 -1.46 -10.25 -8.51
N SER A 128 -2.42 -10.25 -7.60
CA SER A 128 -2.70 -11.40 -6.76
C SER A 128 -3.46 -12.45 -7.56
N HIS A 129 -3.12 -13.71 -7.34
CA HIS A 129 -3.75 -14.84 -8.04
C HIS A 129 -4.51 -15.75 -7.10
#